data_109b7e335ca88b97f655cff5a9b9384f
#
_entry.id   109b7e335ca88b97f655cff5a9b9384f
#
_cell.length_a   1.000
_cell.length_b   1.000
_cell.length_c   1.000
_cell.angle_alpha   90.00
_cell.angle_beta   90.00
_cell.angle_gamma   90.00
#
_symmetry.space_group_name_H-M   'P 1'
#
loop_
_entity.id
_entity.type
_entity.pdbx_description
1 polymer ?
#
loop_
_entity_poly.entity_id
_entity_poly.type
_entity_poly.pdbx_seq_one_letter_code
_entity_poly.pdbx_strand_id
1 'polypeptide(L)'
;MAYRPRSLQHEYELYVEREIENYKDRLDRGTILGIGDEAVRSLEAQQQLALTELLLCEEVDRIIRKRLRVPTFATWRKQRLKQLAEFKKPESWGMRPDCAIARTAAAAHEGHVLVAGAREEGRSLYLAANGCDVTTLDPTEDVIERVIDAAAGVGLTGRIRGVVSDLAAWQPDFPISAVVCAAAALQELTPQQRQKALSILQAATKDGGVHVVETSSDGVRLVPLEELEASYYGWQTIVEGSLSNETFSARKAVA
;
A
#
# COMPACT_ATOMS: atom_id res chain seq x y z
N MET A 1 16.73 2.94 -4.61
CA MET A 1 16.27 3.80 -5.73
C MET A 1 15.02 4.51 -5.29
N ALA A 2 14.98 5.85 -5.35
CA ALA A 2 13.77 6.60 -5.01
C ALA A 2 12.67 6.28 -6.03
N TYR A 3 11.51 5.87 -5.54
CA TYR A 3 10.32 5.65 -6.35
C TYR A 3 9.91 6.96 -7.04
N ARG A 4 9.85 6.95 -8.37
CA ARG A 4 9.20 8.02 -9.14
C ARG A 4 7.75 7.61 -9.36
N PRO A 5 6.76 8.37 -8.84
CA PRO A 5 5.36 8.08 -9.11
C PRO A 5 5.11 8.08 -10.62
N ARG A 6 4.41 7.07 -11.13
CA ARG A 6 4.00 7.01 -12.54
C ARG A 6 3.10 8.20 -12.83
N SER A 7 3.18 8.75 -14.03
CA SER A 7 2.26 9.81 -14.42
C SER A 7 0.84 9.25 -14.50
N LEU A 8 -0.17 10.04 -14.17
CA LEU A 8 -1.58 9.65 -14.33
C LEU A 8 -1.93 9.23 -15.76
N GLN A 9 -1.22 9.78 -16.76
CA GLN A 9 -1.35 9.37 -18.14
C GLN A 9 -0.93 7.92 -18.33
N HIS A 10 0.22 7.54 -17.80
CA HIS A 10 0.72 6.16 -17.87
C HIS A 10 -0.16 5.18 -17.07
N GLU A 11 -0.66 5.60 -15.89
CA GLU A 11 -1.63 4.78 -15.14
C GLU A 11 -2.91 4.53 -15.95
N TYR A 12 -3.37 5.53 -16.69
CA TYR A 12 -4.54 5.40 -17.55
C TYR A 12 -4.27 4.46 -18.73
N GLU A 13 -3.10 4.53 -19.36
CA GLU A 13 -2.71 3.64 -20.44
C GLU A 13 -2.72 2.18 -19.98
N LEU A 14 -2.09 1.89 -18.83
CA LEU A 14 -2.11 0.56 -18.21
C LEU A 14 -3.53 0.10 -17.81
N TYR A 15 -4.37 1.03 -17.35
CA TYR A 15 -5.76 0.73 -17.07
C TYR A 15 -6.51 0.29 -18.32
N VAL A 16 -6.37 1.04 -19.42
CA VAL A 16 -7.03 0.73 -20.70
C VAL A 16 -6.55 -0.61 -21.26
N GLU A 17 -5.25 -0.86 -21.24
CA GLU A 17 -4.63 -2.10 -21.69
C GLU A 17 -5.21 -3.30 -20.90
N ARG A 18 -5.23 -3.22 -19.57
CA ARG A 18 -5.79 -4.27 -18.73
C ARG A 18 -7.28 -4.52 -19.00
N GLU A 19 -8.10 -3.48 -19.20
CA GLU A 19 -9.52 -3.66 -19.52
C GLU A 19 -9.72 -4.38 -20.86
N ILE A 20 -8.87 -4.08 -21.86
CA ILE A 20 -8.88 -4.73 -23.16
C ILE A 20 -8.50 -6.21 -23.03
N GLU A 21 -7.40 -6.52 -22.35
CA GLU A 21 -6.94 -7.90 -22.15
C GLU A 21 -7.96 -8.72 -21.35
N ASN A 22 -8.49 -8.20 -20.26
CA ASN A 22 -9.56 -8.83 -19.49
C ASN A 22 -10.82 -9.10 -20.35
N TYR A 23 -11.10 -8.26 -21.33
CA TYR A 23 -12.22 -8.47 -22.24
C TYR A 23 -11.90 -9.58 -23.23
N LYS A 24 -10.70 -9.58 -23.84
CA LYS A 24 -10.25 -10.63 -24.76
C LYS A 24 -10.28 -12.01 -24.11
N ASP A 25 -9.82 -12.11 -22.86
CA ASP A 25 -9.77 -13.39 -22.10
C ASP A 25 -11.15 -13.98 -21.82
N ARG A 26 -12.20 -13.16 -21.80
CA ARG A 26 -13.60 -13.61 -21.58
C ARG A 26 -14.33 -14.00 -22.87
N LEU A 27 -13.73 -13.74 -24.02
CA LEU A 27 -14.37 -14.02 -25.29
C LEU A 27 -14.03 -15.43 -25.80
N ASP A 28 -15.00 -16.06 -26.45
CA ASP A 28 -14.75 -17.24 -27.24
C ASP A 28 -13.98 -16.88 -28.53
N ARG A 29 -13.33 -17.90 -29.13
CA ARG A 29 -12.50 -17.73 -30.32
C ARG A 29 -13.28 -17.15 -31.49
N GLY A 30 -14.54 -17.54 -31.69
CA GLY A 30 -15.37 -17.07 -32.80
C GLY A 30 -15.65 -15.57 -32.69
N THR A 31 -15.95 -15.10 -31.48
CA THR A 31 -16.18 -13.68 -31.20
C THR A 31 -14.91 -12.84 -31.43
N ILE A 32 -13.73 -13.34 -30.99
CA ILE A 32 -12.45 -12.65 -31.26
C ILE A 32 -12.17 -12.53 -32.76
N LEU A 33 -12.35 -13.61 -33.52
CA LEU A 33 -12.21 -13.59 -35.00
C LEU A 33 -13.18 -12.60 -35.63
N GLY A 34 -14.43 -12.54 -35.16
CA GLY A 34 -15.41 -11.57 -35.66
C GLY A 34 -15.01 -10.11 -35.43
N ILE A 35 -14.32 -9.81 -34.31
CA ILE A 35 -13.73 -8.47 -34.03
C ILE A 35 -12.58 -8.21 -35.03
N GLY A 36 -11.75 -9.21 -35.30
CA GLY A 36 -10.70 -9.14 -36.34
C GLY A 36 -11.24 -8.79 -37.71
N ASP A 37 -12.30 -9.48 -38.15
CA ASP A 37 -12.97 -9.21 -39.43
C ASP A 37 -13.59 -7.79 -39.46
N GLU A 38 -14.12 -7.31 -38.35
CA GLU A 38 -14.62 -5.93 -38.23
C GLU A 38 -13.48 -4.91 -38.35
N ALA A 39 -12.32 -5.20 -37.77
CA ALA A 39 -11.13 -4.34 -37.83
C ALA A 39 -10.59 -4.29 -39.29
N VAL A 40 -10.49 -5.41 -39.98
CA VAL A 40 -10.09 -5.45 -41.40
C VAL A 40 -11.02 -4.58 -42.24
N ARG A 41 -12.33 -4.78 -42.15
CA ARG A 41 -13.32 -3.97 -42.88
C ARG A 41 -13.22 -2.47 -42.55
N SER A 42 -12.93 -2.13 -41.31
CA SER A 42 -12.76 -0.74 -40.90
C SER A 42 -11.52 -0.09 -41.53
N LEU A 43 -10.41 -0.81 -41.58
CA LEU A 43 -9.16 -0.35 -42.18
C LEU A 43 -9.27 -0.24 -43.70
N GLU A 44 -9.91 -1.21 -44.34
CA GLU A 44 -10.19 -1.16 -45.81
C GLU A 44 -11.04 0.06 -46.16
N ALA A 45 -12.07 0.36 -45.38
CA ALA A 45 -12.93 1.54 -45.58
C ALA A 45 -12.16 2.87 -45.42
N GLN A 46 -11.04 2.88 -44.71
CA GLN A 46 -10.16 4.05 -44.55
C GLN A 46 -9.12 4.16 -45.69
N GLN A 47 -9.22 3.34 -46.75
CA GLN A 47 -8.28 3.28 -47.87
C GLN A 47 -6.82 3.01 -47.41
N GLN A 48 -6.64 2.24 -46.35
CA GLN A 48 -5.33 1.85 -45.86
C GLN A 48 -4.74 0.80 -46.84
N LEU A 49 -3.74 1.22 -47.62
CA LEU A 49 -3.17 0.40 -48.72
C LEU A 49 -2.24 -0.72 -48.21
N ALA A 50 -1.73 -0.63 -47.00
CA ALA A 50 -0.88 -1.65 -46.40
C ALA A 50 -1.42 -2.03 -45.00
N LEU A 51 -1.98 -3.23 -44.89
CA LEU A 51 -2.34 -3.84 -43.62
C LEU A 51 -1.10 -4.43 -42.97
N THR A 52 -0.65 -3.84 -41.87
CA THR A 52 0.36 -4.44 -41.00
C THR A 52 -0.33 -5.06 -39.79
N GLU A 53 0.30 -6.08 -39.21
CA GLU A 53 -0.19 -6.73 -37.98
C GLU A 53 -0.42 -5.69 -36.87
N LEU A 54 0.47 -4.70 -36.74
CA LEU A 54 0.35 -3.63 -35.77
C LEU A 54 -0.93 -2.80 -35.96
N LEU A 55 -1.22 -2.36 -37.18
CA LEU A 55 -2.43 -1.59 -37.49
C LEU A 55 -3.70 -2.39 -37.20
N LEU A 56 -3.67 -3.68 -37.49
CA LEU A 56 -4.81 -4.57 -37.20
C LEU A 56 -5.03 -4.68 -35.67
N CYS A 57 -3.97 -4.89 -34.90
CA CYS A 57 -4.04 -4.94 -33.43
C CYS A 57 -4.57 -3.62 -32.86
N GLU A 58 -4.07 -2.48 -33.30
CA GLU A 58 -4.55 -1.16 -32.86
C GLU A 58 -6.03 -0.94 -33.15
N GLU A 59 -6.49 -1.38 -34.33
CA GLU A 59 -7.90 -1.24 -34.72
C GLU A 59 -8.80 -2.20 -33.92
N VAL A 60 -8.36 -3.42 -33.63
CA VAL A 60 -9.04 -4.37 -32.73
C VAL A 60 -9.19 -3.73 -31.37
N ASP A 61 -8.11 -3.19 -30.79
CA ASP A 61 -8.15 -2.55 -29.49
C ASP A 61 -9.06 -1.32 -29.48
N ARG A 62 -9.10 -0.54 -30.57
CA ARG A 62 -10.02 0.59 -30.75
C ARG A 62 -11.48 0.15 -30.73
N ILE A 63 -11.82 -0.95 -31.41
CA ILE A 63 -13.17 -1.51 -31.43
C ILE A 63 -13.57 -2.00 -30.04
N ILE A 64 -12.66 -2.72 -29.34
CA ILE A 64 -12.88 -3.20 -27.98
C ILE A 64 -13.11 -2.03 -27.02
N ARG A 65 -12.27 -0.99 -27.03
CA ARG A 65 -12.46 0.23 -26.23
C ARG A 65 -13.83 0.84 -26.42
N LYS A 66 -14.32 0.89 -27.67
CA LYS A 66 -15.64 1.42 -27.98
C LYS A 66 -16.76 0.53 -27.42
N ARG A 67 -16.64 -0.78 -27.56
CA ARG A 67 -17.60 -1.75 -27.01
C ARG A 67 -17.68 -1.71 -25.51
N LEU A 68 -16.54 -1.63 -24.82
CA LEU A 68 -16.43 -1.49 -23.37
C LEU A 68 -16.85 -0.12 -22.85
N ARG A 69 -17.00 0.88 -23.72
CA ARG A 69 -17.24 2.28 -23.35
C ARG A 69 -16.20 2.80 -22.34
N VAL A 70 -14.92 2.45 -22.58
CA VAL A 70 -13.81 2.87 -21.73
C VAL A 70 -13.87 4.39 -21.55
N PRO A 71 -13.81 4.91 -20.31
CA PRO A 71 -13.89 6.36 -20.06
C PRO A 71 -12.71 7.09 -20.71
N THR A 72 -12.92 8.33 -21.13
CA THR A 72 -11.81 9.18 -21.58
C THR A 72 -10.85 9.47 -20.46
N PHE A 73 -9.58 9.79 -20.80
CA PHE A 73 -8.56 10.17 -19.80
C PHE A 73 -9.06 11.24 -18.84
N ALA A 74 -9.74 12.28 -19.33
CA ALA A 74 -10.27 13.36 -18.48
C ALA A 74 -11.27 12.85 -17.44
N THR A 75 -12.19 11.96 -17.87
CA THR A 75 -13.19 11.36 -16.98
C THR A 75 -12.55 10.43 -15.97
N TRP A 76 -11.68 9.52 -16.45
CA TRP A 76 -10.94 8.59 -15.60
C TRP A 76 -10.06 9.33 -14.59
N ARG A 77 -9.30 10.35 -15.01
CA ARG A 77 -8.47 11.19 -14.15
C ARG A 77 -9.26 11.82 -13.02
N LYS A 78 -10.44 12.36 -13.32
CA LYS A 78 -11.31 12.96 -12.30
C LYS A 78 -11.75 11.92 -11.26
N GLN A 79 -12.14 10.73 -11.70
CA GLN A 79 -12.53 9.64 -10.82
C GLN A 79 -11.35 9.16 -9.99
N ARG A 80 -10.17 8.99 -10.63
CA ARG A 80 -8.94 8.55 -9.97
C ARG A 80 -8.49 9.53 -8.88
N LEU A 81 -8.49 10.82 -9.16
CA LEU A 81 -8.14 11.84 -8.17
C LEU A 81 -9.11 11.86 -6.98
N LYS A 82 -10.41 11.65 -7.24
CA LYS A 82 -11.39 11.51 -6.17
C LYS A 82 -11.11 10.28 -5.32
N GLN A 83 -10.83 9.14 -5.93
CA GLN A 83 -10.48 7.90 -5.25
C GLN A 83 -9.20 8.04 -4.40
N LEU A 84 -8.16 8.66 -4.95
CA LEU A 84 -6.92 8.93 -4.22
C LEU A 84 -7.15 9.86 -3.00
N ALA A 85 -8.06 10.82 -3.12
CA ALA A 85 -8.43 11.68 -1.99
C ALA A 85 -9.19 10.89 -0.90
N GLU A 86 -10.05 9.96 -1.27
CA GLU A 86 -10.71 9.07 -0.30
C GLU A 86 -9.70 8.15 0.40
N PHE A 87 -8.74 7.59 -0.31
CA PHE A 87 -7.71 6.73 0.29
C PHE A 87 -6.82 7.44 1.33
N LYS A 88 -6.78 8.76 1.34
CA LYS A 88 -6.10 9.54 2.38
C LYS A 88 -6.87 9.63 3.69
N LYS A 89 -8.12 9.23 3.72
CA LYS A 89 -8.94 9.26 4.92
C LYS A 89 -8.78 7.97 5.72
N PRO A 90 -8.54 8.04 7.04
CA PRO A 90 -8.42 6.86 7.90
C PRO A 90 -9.65 5.95 7.82
N GLU A 91 -10.84 6.54 7.71
CA GLU A 91 -12.13 5.84 7.69
C GLU A 91 -12.27 4.91 6.49
N SER A 92 -11.63 5.24 5.35
CA SER A 92 -11.62 4.39 4.16
C SER A 92 -10.90 3.05 4.39
N TRP A 93 -10.13 2.96 5.47
CA TRP A 93 -9.37 1.80 5.91
C TRP A 93 -9.83 1.23 7.26
N GLY A 94 -11.04 1.58 7.69
CA GLY A 94 -11.61 1.13 8.96
C GLY A 94 -10.98 1.73 10.21
N MET A 95 -10.18 2.81 10.06
CA MET A 95 -9.50 3.47 11.18
C MET A 95 -10.26 4.72 11.62
N ARG A 96 -10.10 5.08 12.90
CA ARG A 96 -10.63 6.34 13.43
C ARG A 96 -9.79 7.53 12.98
N PRO A 97 -10.40 8.72 12.71
CA PRO A 97 -9.69 9.92 12.28
C PRO A 97 -8.62 10.41 13.27
N ASP A 98 -8.85 10.17 14.55
CA ASP A 98 -8.02 10.61 15.67
C ASP A 98 -7.03 9.54 16.18
N CYS A 99 -6.91 8.41 15.49
CA CYS A 99 -6.02 7.33 15.93
C CYS A 99 -4.53 7.72 15.82
N ALA A 100 -3.68 7.04 16.60
CA ALA A 100 -2.25 7.27 16.61
C ALA A 100 -1.61 7.12 15.22
N ILE A 101 -2.08 6.17 14.41
CA ILE A 101 -1.60 5.93 13.04
C ILE A 101 -1.91 7.13 12.12
N ALA A 102 -3.09 7.75 12.26
CA ALA A 102 -3.46 8.92 11.47
C ALA A 102 -2.54 10.12 11.77
N ARG A 103 -2.21 10.35 13.04
CA ARG A 103 -1.23 11.38 13.45
C ARG A 103 0.18 11.04 12.96
N THR A 104 0.55 9.77 12.97
CA THR A 104 1.84 9.29 12.48
C THR A 104 2.01 9.54 10.98
N ALA A 105 0.97 9.30 10.18
CA ALA A 105 1.00 9.57 8.75
C ALA A 105 1.34 11.04 8.42
N ALA A 106 0.76 11.98 9.18
CA ALA A 106 1.05 13.40 9.02
C ALA A 106 2.49 13.75 9.43
N ALA A 107 3.02 13.13 10.50
CA ALA A 107 4.37 13.37 10.99
C ALA A 107 5.46 12.73 10.12
N ALA A 108 5.16 11.61 9.46
CA ALA A 108 6.08 10.82 8.66
C ALA A 108 5.95 11.05 7.14
N HIS A 109 5.26 12.09 6.72
CA HIS A 109 5.06 12.40 5.29
C HIS A 109 6.39 12.42 4.53
N GLU A 110 6.43 11.73 3.38
CA GLU A 110 7.65 11.52 2.56
C GLU A 110 8.79 10.77 3.30
N GLY A 111 8.49 10.16 4.44
CA GLY A 111 9.44 9.37 5.20
C GLY A 111 9.23 7.87 5.06
N HIS A 112 10.25 7.11 5.48
CA HIS A 112 10.15 5.65 5.56
C HIS A 112 9.40 5.22 6.83
N VAL A 113 8.40 4.37 6.67
CA VAL A 113 7.59 3.83 7.76
C VAL A 113 7.66 2.31 7.73
N LEU A 114 7.96 1.73 8.89
CA LEU A 114 7.83 0.28 9.10
C LEU A 114 6.43 -0.03 9.64
N VAL A 115 5.76 -1.01 9.03
CA VAL A 115 4.55 -1.64 9.57
C VAL A 115 4.87 -3.09 9.87
N ALA A 116 4.91 -3.48 11.15
CA ALA A 116 5.19 -4.84 11.59
C ALA A 116 3.92 -5.53 12.10
N GLY A 117 3.71 -6.78 11.67
CA GLY A 117 2.50 -7.55 11.97
C GLY A 117 1.31 -7.08 11.14
N ALA A 118 1.44 -7.13 9.83
CA ALA A 118 0.53 -6.52 8.86
C ALA A 118 -0.73 -7.34 8.59
N ARG A 119 -1.31 -7.99 9.61
CA ARG A 119 -2.55 -8.79 9.45
C ARG A 119 -3.71 -8.01 8.80
N GLU A 120 -3.71 -6.67 8.97
CA GLU A 120 -4.65 -5.76 8.35
C GLU A 120 -3.93 -4.87 7.32
N GLU A 121 -4.27 -5.01 6.05
CA GLU A 121 -3.66 -4.25 4.93
C GLU A 121 -3.86 -2.74 5.08
N GLY A 122 -4.98 -2.34 5.68
CA GLY A 122 -5.43 -0.96 5.75
C GLY A 122 -4.40 0.02 6.33
N ARG A 123 -3.58 -0.41 7.30
CA ARG A 123 -2.54 0.44 7.90
C ARG A 123 -1.45 0.81 6.90
N SER A 124 -0.92 -0.20 6.20
CA SER A 124 0.12 0.00 5.18
C SER A 124 -0.40 0.83 4.01
N LEU A 125 -1.61 0.53 3.55
CA LEU A 125 -2.26 1.25 2.45
C LEU A 125 -2.57 2.70 2.81
N TYR A 126 -3.05 2.98 4.01
CA TYR A 126 -3.31 4.33 4.51
C TYR A 126 -2.04 5.18 4.56
N LEU A 127 -0.97 4.65 5.14
CA LEU A 127 0.32 5.34 5.23
C LEU A 127 0.88 5.64 3.83
N ALA A 128 0.83 4.66 2.93
CA ALA A 128 1.27 4.84 1.55
C ALA A 128 0.41 5.86 0.78
N ALA A 129 -0.91 5.86 0.95
CA ALA A 129 -1.81 6.84 0.36
C ALA A 129 -1.53 8.28 0.85
N ASN A 130 -1.03 8.41 2.09
CA ASN A 130 -0.62 9.68 2.67
C ASN A 130 0.84 10.07 2.35
N GLY A 131 1.50 9.37 1.43
CA GLY A 131 2.80 9.76 0.89
C GLY A 131 4.00 9.13 1.57
N CYS A 132 3.82 8.22 2.53
CA CYS A 132 4.91 7.50 3.17
C CYS A 132 5.45 6.38 2.24
N ASP A 133 6.75 6.10 2.33
CA ASP A 133 7.35 4.90 1.77
C ASP A 133 7.28 3.80 2.84
N VAL A 134 6.47 2.78 2.62
CA VAL A 134 6.11 1.79 3.64
C VAL A 134 6.86 0.49 3.41
N THR A 135 7.54 0.01 4.45
CA THR A 135 7.98 -1.39 4.51
C THR A 135 7.01 -2.16 5.40
N THR A 136 6.34 -3.14 4.83
CA THR A 136 5.43 -4.04 5.53
C THR A 136 6.15 -5.33 5.86
N LEU A 137 6.18 -5.69 7.13
CA LEU A 137 6.87 -6.85 7.67
C LEU A 137 5.90 -7.80 8.34
N ASP A 138 5.90 -9.06 7.91
CA ASP A 138 5.17 -10.14 8.56
C ASP A 138 5.91 -11.46 8.32
N PRO A 139 5.93 -12.43 9.27
CA PRO A 139 6.55 -13.73 9.05
C PRO A 139 5.76 -14.63 8.08
N THR A 140 4.51 -14.30 7.79
CA THR A 140 3.61 -15.08 6.94
C THR A 140 3.58 -14.52 5.52
N GLU A 141 3.99 -15.34 4.55
CA GLU A 141 4.06 -14.95 3.13
C GLU A 141 2.70 -14.52 2.58
N ASP A 142 1.63 -15.30 2.84
CA ASP A 142 0.27 -15.00 2.40
C ASP A 142 -0.23 -13.62 2.89
N VAL A 143 0.22 -13.17 4.07
CA VAL A 143 -0.09 -11.83 4.60
C VAL A 143 0.58 -10.76 3.76
N ILE A 144 1.84 -10.95 3.43
CA ILE A 144 2.62 -10.00 2.60
C ILE A 144 2.06 -9.96 1.18
N GLU A 145 1.77 -11.10 0.56
CA GLU A 145 1.17 -11.17 -0.78
C GLU A 145 -0.17 -10.40 -0.80
N ARG A 146 -1.03 -10.64 0.17
CA ARG A 146 -2.32 -9.95 0.29
C ARG A 146 -2.19 -8.42 0.37
N VAL A 147 -1.21 -7.92 1.13
CA VAL A 147 -0.93 -6.48 1.22
C VAL A 147 -0.45 -5.93 -0.12
N ILE A 148 0.43 -6.66 -0.82
CA ILE A 148 0.95 -6.25 -2.14
C ILE A 148 -0.14 -6.26 -3.19
N ASP A 149 -1.01 -7.28 -3.21
CA ASP A 149 -2.15 -7.37 -4.13
C ASP A 149 -3.17 -6.25 -3.87
N ALA A 150 -3.47 -5.98 -2.60
CA ALA A 150 -4.33 -4.86 -2.23
C ALA A 150 -3.72 -3.52 -2.66
N ALA A 151 -2.40 -3.34 -2.51
CA ALA A 151 -1.68 -2.15 -2.99
C ALA A 151 -1.74 -2.02 -4.51
N ALA A 152 -1.63 -3.13 -5.24
CA ALA A 152 -1.79 -3.16 -6.69
C ALA A 152 -3.20 -2.72 -7.12
N GLY A 153 -4.23 -3.24 -6.45
CA GLY A 153 -5.63 -2.90 -6.70
C GLY A 153 -5.93 -1.41 -6.56
N VAL A 154 -5.24 -0.72 -5.67
CA VAL A 154 -5.43 0.72 -5.42
C VAL A 154 -4.33 1.61 -6.02
N GLY A 155 -3.34 1.03 -6.72
CA GLY A 155 -2.25 1.76 -7.40
C GLY A 155 -1.21 2.35 -6.45
N LEU A 156 -0.94 1.68 -5.32
CA LEU A 156 0.03 2.10 -4.30
C LEU A 156 1.29 1.22 -4.26
N THR A 157 1.44 0.24 -5.15
CA THR A 157 2.56 -0.72 -5.18
C THR A 157 3.94 -0.07 -5.12
N GLY A 158 4.09 1.10 -5.69
CA GLY A 158 5.38 1.74 -5.72
C GLY A 158 5.79 2.42 -4.41
N ARG A 159 4.90 2.45 -3.42
CA ARG A 159 5.19 2.98 -2.08
C ARG A 159 5.18 1.92 -1.00
N ILE A 160 4.91 0.66 -1.35
CA ILE A 160 4.85 -0.44 -0.39
C ILE A 160 5.86 -1.51 -0.80
N ARG A 161 6.74 -1.86 0.13
CA ARG A 161 7.67 -2.98 0.04
C ARG A 161 7.25 -4.04 1.05
N GLY A 162 6.93 -5.24 0.57
CA GLY A 162 6.68 -6.40 1.42
C GLY A 162 7.97 -7.12 1.80
N VAL A 163 8.07 -7.56 3.04
CA VAL A 163 9.20 -8.35 3.55
C VAL A 163 8.66 -9.49 4.41
N VAL A 164 8.95 -10.71 4.01
CA VAL A 164 8.63 -11.92 4.80
C VAL A 164 9.74 -12.14 5.80
N SER A 165 9.54 -11.73 7.04
CA SER A 165 10.48 -11.90 8.15
C SER A 165 9.79 -11.62 9.48
N ASP A 166 10.33 -12.16 10.57
CA ASP A 166 9.96 -11.71 11.91
C ASP A 166 10.71 -10.43 12.31
N LEU A 167 10.16 -9.71 13.28
CA LEU A 167 10.71 -8.43 13.72
C LEU A 167 12.07 -8.57 14.42
N ALA A 168 12.38 -9.73 15.02
CA ALA A 168 13.66 -9.97 15.71
C ALA A 168 14.81 -10.25 14.74
N ALA A 169 14.50 -10.76 13.55
CA ALA A 169 15.48 -11.08 12.51
C ALA A 169 15.71 -9.90 11.54
N TRP A 170 14.71 -9.01 11.41
CA TRP A 170 14.78 -7.91 10.45
C TRP A 170 15.69 -6.78 10.93
N GLN A 171 16.42 -6.19 9.98
CA GLN A 171 17.24 -4.99 10.22
C GLN A 171 16.93 -3.92 9.18
N PRO A 172 16.72 -2.66 9.59
CA PRO A 172 16.48 -1.57 8.68
C PRO A 172 17.74 -1.22 7.85
N ASP A 173 17.55 -1.08 6.55
CA ASP A 173 18.56 -0.62 5.58
C ASP A 173 18.42 0.88 5.26
N PHE A 174 17.54 1.58 5.97
CA PHE A 174 17.26 3.02 5.82
C PHE A 174 16.88 3.65 7.16
N PRO A 175 17.01 4.99 7.29
CA PRO A 175 16.54 5.71 8.47
C PRO A 175 15.01 5.72 8.54
N ILE A 176 14.45 5.33 9.67
CA ILE A 176 13.01 5.21 9.92
C ILE A 176 12.44 6.54 10.41
N SER A 177 11.33 6.99 9.82
CA SER A 177 10.55 8.15 10.29
C SER A 177 9.44 7.74 11.27
N ALA A 178 8.86 6.55 11.06
CA ALA A 178 7.90 6.00 12.02
C ALA A 178 7.88 4.47 11.97
N VAL A 179 7.45 3.89 13.09
CA VAL A 179 7.15 2.45 13.25
C VAL A 179 5.70 2.31 13.69
N VAL A 180 4.96 1.44 13.02
CA VAL A 180 3.64 0.96 13.44
C VAL A 180 3.76 -0.53 13.69
N CYS A 181 3.58 -0.95 14.92
CA CYS A 181 3.74 -2.34 15.33
C CYS A 181 2.43 -2.88 15.89
N ALA A 182 1.89 -3.91 15.28
CA ALA A 182 0.75 -4.63 15.83
C ALA A 182 1.17 -5.42 17.08
N ALA A 183 0.28 -5.57 18.04
CA ALA A 183 0.54 -6.32 19.27
C ALA A 183 1.03 -7.76 18.99
N ALA A 184 0.46 -8.41 17.98
CA ALA A 184 0.84 -9.76 17.59
C ALA A 184 2.31 -9.91 17.18
N ALA A 185 2.90 -8.91 16.51
CA ALA A 185 4.30 -8.97 16.09
C ALA A 185 5.29 -8.96 17.26
N LEU A 186 4.89 -8.39 18.40
CA LEU A 186 5.70 -8.39 19.62
C LEU A 186 5.37 -9.56 20.55
N GLN A 187 4.12 -10.03 20.54
CA GLN A 187 3.66 -11.14 21.38
C GLN A 187 4.43 -12.43 21.11
N GLU A 188 4.74 -12.71 19.85
CA GLU A 188 5.45 -13.93 19.43
C GLU A 188 6.92 -13.94 19.84
N LEU A 189 7.45 -12.79 20.26
CA LEU A 189 8.84 -12.64 20.67
C LEU A 189 9.01 -12.87 22.17
N THR A 190 10.14 -13.49 22.56
CA THR A 190 10.56 -13.49 23.97
C THR A 190 10.89 -12.05 24.44
N PRO A 191 10.86 -11.77 25.75
CA PRO A 191 11.21 -10.43 26.24
C PRO A 191 12.58 -9.93 25.78
N GLN A 192 13.58 -10.81 25.70
CA GLN A 192 14.92 -10.47 25.22
C GLN A 192 14.93 -10.14 23.72
N GLN A 193 14.19 -10.88 22.90
CA GLN A 193 14.03 -10.61 21.47
C GLN A 193 13.30 -9.30 21.23
N ARG A 194 12.23 -9.02 22.00
CA ARG A 194 11.49 -7.73 21.95
C ARG A 194 12.42 -6.56 22.25
N GLN A 195 13.14 -6.62 23.35
CA GLN A 195 14.08 -5.57 23.76
C GLN A 195 15.13 -5.33 22.67
N LYS A 196 15.70 -6.40 22.09
CA LYS A 196 16.67 -6.28 21.01
C LYS A 196 16.06 -5.64 19.78
N ALA A 197 14.87 -6.10 19.33
CA ALA A 197 14.17 -5.55 18.18
C ALA A 197 13.84 -4.07 18.38
N LEU A 198 13.28 -3.70 19.53
CA LEU A 198 12.98 -2.31 19.84
C LEU A 198 14.25 -1.45 19.85
N SER A 199 15.37 -1.92 20.42
CA SER A 199 16.64 -1.19 20.40
C SER A 199 17.16 -0.93 18.99
N ILE A 200 17.06 -1.92 18.09
CA ILE A 200 17.45 -1.77 16.66
C ILE A 200 16.57 -0.72 15.98
N LEU A 201 15.25 -0.77 16.19
CA LEU A 201 14.31 0.19 15.61
C LEU A 201 14.56 1.62 16.14
N GLN A 202 14.79 1.77 17.45
CA GLN A 202 15.10 3.06 18.07
C GLN A 202 16.40 3.67 17.52
N ALA A 203 17.45 2.85 17.35
CA ALA A 203 18.71 3.28 16.78
C ALA A 203 18.57 3.76 15.33
N ALA A 204 17.73 3.08 14.53
CA ALA A 204 17.47 3.44 13.13
C ALA A 204 16.47 4.60 12.98
N THR A 205 15.78 5.00 14.04
CA THR A 205 14.77 6.05 13.99
C THR A 205 15.40 7.43 14.03
N LYS A 206 14.98 8.29 13.11
CA LYS A 206 15.38 9.70 13.03
C LYS A 206 14.92 10.47 14.28
N ASP A 207 15.58 11.57 14.58
CA ASP A 207 15.10 12.51 15.59
C ASP A 207 13.71 13.03 15.24
N GLY A 208 12.85 13.13 16.22
CA GLY A 208 11.43 13.44 16.04
C GLY A 208 10.57 12.30 15.48
N GLY A 209 11.19 11.14 15.14
CA GLY A 209 10.48 9.97 14.67
C GLY A 209 9.54 9.36 15.73
N VAL A 210 8.54 8.61 15.28
CA VAL A 210 7.43 8.13 16.14
C VAL A 210 7.31 6.61 16.03
N HIS A 211 7.19 5.95 17.17
CA HIS A 211 6.78 4.55 17.26
C HIS A 211 5.35 4.47 17.80
N VAL A 212 4.51 3.71 17.15
CA VAL A 212 3.14 3.39 17.55
C VAL A 212 3.07 1.88 17.74
N VAL A 213 2.82 1.44 18.93
CA VAL A 213 2.76 0.02 19.31
C VAL A 213 1.35 -0.26 19.82
N GLU A 214 0.64 -1.17 19.19
CA GLU A 214 -0.58 -1.71 19.77
C GLU A 214 -0.21 -2.66 20.90
N THR A 215 -0.82 -2.46 22.06
CA THR A 215 -0.50 -3.25 23.27
C THR A 215 -1.55 -4.29 23.57
N SER A 216 -2.71 -4.19 22.91
CA SER A 216 -3.85 -5.09 23.14
C SER A 216 -4.54 -5.48 21.83
N SER A 217 -5.23 -6.60 21.86
CA SER A 217 -6.16 -7.06 20.82
C SER A 217 -7.32 -7.77 21.50
N ASP A 218 -8.55 -7.55 20.98
CA ASP A 218 -9.77 -8.22 21.44
C ASP A 218 -10.00 -8.13 22.97
N GLY A 219 -9.62 -7.01 23.58
CA GLY A 219 -9.77 -6.78 25.01
C GLY A 219 -8.71 -7.46 25.89
N VAL A 220 -7.69 -8.05 25.27
CA VAL A 220 -6.57 -8.70 25.99
C VAL A 220 -5.29 -7.90 25.78
N ARG A 221 -4.59 -7.55 26.84
CA ARG A 221 -3.27 -6.94 26.75
C ARG A 221 -2.24 -8.02 26.40
N LEU A 222 -1.56 -7.84 25.28
CA LEU A 222 -0.58 -8.77 24.73
C LEU A 222 0.86 -8.35 25.01
N VAL A 223 1.08 -7.04 25.20
CA VAL A 223 2.40 -6.46 25.49
C VAL A 223 2.31 -5.65 26.78
N PRO A 224 3.14 -5.94 27.81
CA PRO A 224 3.14 -5.19 29.05
C PRO A 224 3.58 -3.73 28.84
N LEU A 225 2.81 -2.77 29.37
CA LEU A 225 3.15 -1.34 29.26
C LEU A 225 4.45 -0.99 29.97
N GLU A 226 4.68 -1.58 31.13
CA GLU A 226 5.89 -1.36 31.95
C GLU A 226 7.16 -1.77 31.17
N GLU A 227 7.08 -2.82 30.35
CA GLU A 227 8.18 -3.25 29.48
C GLU A 227 8.45 -2.21 28.39
N LEU A 228 7.40 -1.65 27.78
CA LEU A 228 7.53 -0.60 26.79
C LEU A 228 8.05 0.70 27.38
N GLU A 229 7.49 1.16 28.50
CA GLU A 229 7.93 2.37 29.19
C GLU A 229 9.42 2.29 29.57
N ALA A 230 9.87 1.15 30.07
CA ALA A 230 11.27 0.92 30.37
C ALA A 230 12.15 0.94 29.10
N SER A 231 11.67 0.35 28.00
CA SER A 231 12.40 0.30 26.73
C SER A 231 12.53 1.66 26.06
N TYR A 232 11.52 2.54 26.22
CA TYR A 232 11.50 3.88 25.63
C TYR A 232 11.92 4.99 26.59
N TYR A 233 12.78 4.66 27.58
CA TYR A 233 13.34 5.67 28.47
C TYR A 233 13.98 6.82 27.69
N GLY A 234 13.64 8.08 28.06
CA GLY A 234 14.13 9.29 27.37
C GLY A 234 13.34 9.71 26.14
N TRP A 235 12.33 8.93 25.69
CA TRP A 235 11.37 9.34 24.69
C TRP A 235 10.12 9.95 25.31
N GLN A 236 9.39 10.77 24.56
CA GLN A 236 8.06 11.25 24.96
C GLN A 236 7.03 10.16 24.71
N THR A 237 6.40 9.64 25.75
CA THR A 237 5.46 8.52 25.63
C THR A 237 4.02 8.95 25.97
N ILE A 238 3.06 8.34 25.29
CA ILE A 238 1.61 8.52 25.52
C ILE A 238 0.96 7.15 25.35
N VAL A 239 0.05 6.81 26.28
CA VAL A 239 -0.84 5.63 26.18
C VAL A 239 -2.25 6.11 25.91
N GLU A 240 -2.89 5.57 24.92
CA GLU A 240 -4.25 5.97 24.48
C GLU A 240 -5.13 4.75 24.21
N GLY A 241 -6.43 4.96 24.30
CA GLY A 241 -7.42 3.93 24.03
C GLY A 241 -7.90 3.18 25.26
N SER A 242 -8.53 2.06 25.04
CA SER A 242 -9.01 1.12 26.07
C SER A 242 -8.41 -0.26 25.80
N LEU A 243 -8.61 -1.21 26.68
CA LEU A 243 -8.11 -2.59 26.52
C LEU A 243 -8.53 -3.27 25.21
N SER A 244 -9.55 -2.76 24.52
CA SER A 244 -9.95 -3.29 23.20
C SER A 244 -9.06 -2.77 22.06
N ASN A 245 -8.40 -1.63 22.25
CA ASN A 245 -7.59 -0.96 21.21
C ASN A 245 -6.52 -0.04 21.84
N GLU A 246 -5.86 -0.51 22.90
CA GLU A 246 -4.84 0.26 23.59
C GLU A 246 -3.59 0.40 22.71
N THR A 247 -3.07 1.61 22.64
CA THR A 247 -1.93 1.99 21.82
C THR A 247 -0.91 2.77 22.65
N PHE A 248 0.33 2.32 22.63
CA PHE A 248 1.47 3.02 23.17
C PHE A 248 2.15 3.79 22.04
N SER A 249 2.34 5.09 22.21
CA SER A 249 3.06 5.94 21.26
C SER A 249 4.30 6.52 21.93
N ALA A 250 5.43 6.48 21.24
CA ALA A 250 6.69 7.04 21.70
C ALA A 250 7.31 7.93 20.63
N ARG A 251 7.72 9.15 20.97
CA ARG A 251 8.40 10.09 20.06
C ARG A 251 9.82 10.32 20.53
N LYS A 252 10.79 10.14 19.61
CA LYS A 252 12.20 10.44 19.86
C LYS A 252 12.40 11.95 20.03
N ALA A 253 13.16 12.33 21.03
CA ALA A 253 13.53 13.74 21.20
C ALA A 253 14.31 14.25 19.99
N VAL A 254 14.16 15.52 19.69
CA VAL A 254 15.01 16.20 18.68
C VAL A 254 16.25 16.68 19.44
N ALA A 255 17.41 16.21 19.00
CA ALA A 255 18.70 16.61 19.59
C ALA A 255 19.09 18.03 19.20
#